data_ae54870036d28d1ebae11e8b474c7dae
#
_entry.id   ae54870036d28d1ebae11e8b474c7dae
#
_cell.length_a   1.000
_cell.length_b   1.000
_cell.length_c   1.000
_cell.angle_alpha   90.00
_cell.angle_beta   90.00
_cell.angle_gamma   90.00
#
_symmetry.space_group_name_H-M   'P 1'
#
loop_
_entity.id
_entity.type
_entity.pdbx_description
1 polymer ?
#
loop_
_entity_poly.entity_id
_entity_poly.type
_entity_poly.pdbx_seq_one_letter_code
_entity_poly.pdbx_strand_id
1 'polypeptide(L)'
;NNTDYLEDIKANVGIYTIENAGINSKYSDYGSAIVDNKLIFTSARDTGGVGQRKHAWTGEHFTNLYAAGVNGELIPSNPVRYDANVNSKFHEATPVFTIDGITMYFIRNNYLDGKKGKDANKVTLLKIYKATLVNNRWTNVTELPFNSNNFSTAHPALSPDEQTLYFASDRPGTIGQSDLYKVAINSNGTYGEPINLGVEINTEGRETFPFVTKDNQLYFASDGHPGLGGLDVFTTKINNDGSFGEVENDGAEVNSPKDDFGYYRDSEINKGFFSSNRDGGLGSDDIYRFTSKDKCKQILKGIVT
;
A
#
# COMPACT_ATOMS: atom_id res chain seq x y z
N ASN A 1 10.24 27.28 -10.65
CA ASN A 1 10.59 26.07 -11.40
C ASN A 1 11.88 25.55 -10.82
N ASN A 2 11.81 24.70 -9.83
CA ASN A 2 12.99 24.05 -9.26
C ASN A 2 13.27 22.82 -10.15
N THR A 3 14.32 22.87 -10.97
CA THR A 3 14.81 21.73 -11.79
C THR A 3 15.77 20.85 -10.99
N ASP A 4 16.08 21.22 -9.76
CA ASP A 4 17.09 20.56 -8.92
C ASP A 4 16.58 19.19 -8.40
N TYR A 5 15.26 18.95 -8.35
CA TYR A 5 14.68 17.67 -7.91
C TYR A 5 15.14 16.47 -8.76
N LEU A 6 15.39 16.67 -10.06
CA LEU A 6 15.90 15.58 -10.92
C LEU A 6 17.34 15.21 -10.55
N GLU A 7 18.12 16.14 -10.02
CA GLU A 7 19.48 15.87 -9.53
C GLU A 7 19.42 15.10 -8.21
N ASP A 8 18.47 15.44 -7.34
CA ASP A 8 18.22 14.72 -6.08
C ASP A 8 17.76 13.27 -6.34
N ILE A 9 16.85 13.07 -7.30
CA ILE A 9 16.43 11.72 -7.72
C ILE A 9 17.62 10.95 -8.30
N LYS A 10 18.46 11.56 -9.13
CA LYS A 10 19.67 10.95 -9.69
C LYS A 10 20.72 10.63 -8.62
N ALA A 11 20.80 11.41 -7.55
CA ALA A 11 21.71 11.13 -6.44
C ALA A 11 21.34 9.84 -5.68
N ASN A 12 20.08 9.40 -5.76
CA ASN A 12 19.58 8.18 -5.16
C ASN A 12 19.68 6.94 -6.09
N VAL A 13 20.43 7.01 -7.19
CA VAL A 13 20.65 5.88 -8.12
C VAL A 13 21.67 4.89 -7.56
N GLY A 14 21.47 3.59 -7.85
CA GLY A 14 22.38 2.51 -7.43
C GLY A 14 22.16 2.02 -6.00
N ILE A 15 21.07 2.45 -5.36
CA ILE A 15 20.66 2.01 -4.02
C ILE A 15 19.94 0.68 -4.11
N TYR A 16 19.11 0.47 -5.14
CA TYR A 16 18.28 -0.70 -5.29
C TYR A 16 18.77 -1.63 -6.40
N THR A 17 18.61 -2.93 -6.16
CA THR A 17 18.61 -3.94 -7.22
C THR A 17 17.21 -4.52 -7.29
N ILE A 18 16.55 -4.42 -8.43
CA ILE A 18 15.16 -4.83 -8.62
C ILE A 18 15.05 -6.02 -9.58
N GLU A 19 14.07 -6.86 -9.35
CA GLU A 19 13.72 -7.97 -10.23
C GLU A 19 12.22 -8.25 -10.17
N ASN A 20 11.65 -8.84 -11.23
CA ASN A 20 10.27 -9.32 -11.19
C ASN A 20 10.13 -10.37 -10.08
N ALA A 21 9.07 -10.29 -9.27
CA ALA A 21 8.90 -11.20 -8.13
C ALA A 21 8.62 -12.67 -8.53
N GLY A 22 8.39 -12.94 -9.82
CA GLY A 22 8.21 -14.30 -10.35
C GLY A 22 6.84 -14.91 -10.05
N ILE A 23 5.90 -14.14 -9.50
CA ILE A 23 4.54 -14.58 -9.17
C ILE A 23 3.46 -13.87 -9.97
N ASN A 24 3.85 -12.91 -10.79
CA ASN A 24 2.93 -12.10 -11.57
C ASN A 24 2.19 -12.90 -12.62
N SER A 25 0.99 -12.45 -12.96
CA SER A 25 0.14 -13.00 -13.99
C SER A 25 0.01 -12.01 -15.16
N LYS A 26 -0.73 -12.36 -16.19
CA LYS A 26 -1.08 -11.43 -17.28
C LYS A 26 -2.12 -10.36 -16.90
N TYR A 27 -2.55 -10.33 -15.66
CA TYR A 27 -3.52 -9.40 -15.10
C TYR A 27 -2.82 -8.48 -14.11
N SER A 28 -3.56 -7.58 -13.46
CA SER A 28 -3.04 -6.73 -12.40
C SER A 28 -2.71 -7.53 -11.14
N ASP A 29 -1.45 -7.46 -10.68
CA ASP A 29 -0.93 -8.04 -9.45
C ASP A 29 -0.21 -6.95 -8.65
N TYR A 30 -0.68 -6.61 -7.42
CA TYR A 30 -0.15 -5.49 -6.67
C TYR A 30 -0.38 -5.59 -5.16
N GLY A 31 0.28 -4.69 -4.41
CA GLY A 31 0.12 -4.52 -2.97
C GLY A 31 0.60 -5.73 -2.19
N SER A 32 1.64 -5.53 -1.40
CA SER A 32 2.36 -6.61 -0.73
C SER A 32 2.31 -6.45 0.79
N ALA A 33 2.00 -7.53 1.49
CA ALA A 33 2.12 -7.62 2.95
C ALA A 33 2.71 -8.98 3.34
N ILE A 34 3.54 -9.02 4.37
CA ILE A 34 4.13 -10.28 4.88
C ILE A 34 3.48 -10.64 6.21
N VAL A 35 3.03 -11.87 6.33
CA VAL A 35 2.53 -12.48 7.57
C VAL A 35 2.83 -13.98 7.54
N ASP A 36 3.30 -14.56 8.64
CA ASP A 36 3.58 -16.01 8.78
C ASP A 36 4.41 -16.60 7.64
N ASN A 37 5.48 -15.93 7.23
CA ASN A 37 6.33 -16.32 6.08
C ASN A 37 5.54 -16.47 4.76
N LYS A 38 4.50 -15.67 4.59
CA LYS A 38 3.71 -15.60 3.35
C LYS A 38 3.64 -14.15 2.87
N LEU A 39 3.86 -13.97 1.58
CA LEU A 39 3.50 -12.76 0.88
C LEU A 39 2.00 -12.83 0.55
N ILE A 40 1.23 -11.91 1.10
CA ILE A 40 -0.18 -11.73 0.74
C ILE A 40 -0.27 -10.53 -0.18
N PHE A 41 -0.93 -10.70 -1.31
CA PHE A 41 -1.02 -9.68 -2.35
C PHE A 41 -2.37 -9.71 -3.06
N THR A 42 -2.64 -8.67 -3.80
CA THR A 42 -3.86 -8.46 -4.59
C THR A 42 -3.64 -8.95 -6.01
N SER A 43 -4.61 -9.67 -6.57
CA SER A 43 -4.54 -10.14 -7.95
C SER A 43 -5.90 -10.15 -8.64
N ALA A 44 -5.92 -9.71 -9.89
CA ALA A 44 -7.06 -9.82 -10.82
C ALA A 44 -7.03 -11.11 -11.64
N ARG A 45 -6.15 -12.07 -11.33
CA ARG A 45 -6.02 -13.33 -12.10
C ARG A 45 -7.30 -14.15 -12.11
N ASP A 46 -7.52 -14.83 -13.22
CA ASP A 46 -8.64 -15.74 -13.38
C ASP A 46 -8.56 -16.90 -12.37
N THR A 47 -9.62 -17.11 -11.60
CA THR A 47 -9.74 -18.22 -10.65
C THR A 47 -10.28 -19.52 -11.26
N GLY A 48 -10.51 -19.54 -12.59
CA GLY A 48 -11.00 -20.71 -13.33
C GLY A 48 -12.49 -20.99 -13.15
N GLY A 49 -13.25 -20.10 -12.50
CA GLY A 49 -14.70 -20.27 -12.31
C GLY A 49 -15.53 -19.92 -13.54
N VAL A 50 -16.57 -20.69 -13.83
CA VAL A 50 -17.55 -20.38 -14.90
C VAL A 50 -18.35 -19.15 -14.50
N GLY A 51 -18.43 -18.12 -15.39
CA GLY A 51 -19.27 -16.95 -15.20
C GLY A 51 -18.65 -15.85 -14.32
N GLN A 52 -17.34 -15.78 -14.21
CA GLN A 52 -16.65 -14.69 -13.50
C GLN A 52 -17.00 -13.34 -14.10
N ARG A 53 -17.39 -12.41 -13.24
CA ARG A 53 -17.72 -11.06 -13.64
C ARG A 53 -16.44 -10.26 -13.85
N LYS A 54 -16.39 -9.55 -14.97
CA LYS A 54 -15.36 -8.55 -15.24
C LYS A 54 -15.80 -7.20 -14.70
N HIS A 55 -14.86 -6.44 -14.18
CA HIS A 55 -15.08 -5.06 -13.79
C HIS A 55 -15.26 -4.22 -15.07
N ALA A 56 -16.34 -3.45 -15.14
CA ALA A 56 -16.73 -2.76 -16.37
C ALA A 56 -15.73 -1.68 -16.84
N TRP A 57 -14.92 -1.17 -15.92
CA TRP A 57 -13.97 -0.08 -16.19
C TRP A 57 -12.60 -0.60 -16.63
N THR A 58 -12.09 -1.64 -15.95
CA THR A 58 -10.78 -2.21 -16.26
C THR A 58 -10.83 -3.34 -17.28
N GLY A 59 -11.99 -3.94 -17.50
CA GLY A 59 -12.13 -5.15 -18.32
C GLY A 59 -11.53 -6.42 -17.69
N GLU A 60 -10.89 -6.32 -16.52
CA GLU A 60 -10.30 -7.40 -15.78
C GLU A 60 -11.28 -8.03 -14.77
N HIS A 61 -10.88 -9.14 -14.18
CA HIS A 61 -11.65 -9.75 -13.09
C HIS A 61 -11.59 -8.89 -11.82
N PHE A 62 -12.56 -9.06 -10.93
CA PHE A 62 -12.48 -8.47 -9.60
C PHE A 62 -11.28 -9.05 -8.85
N THR A 63 -10.53 -8.17 -8.20
CA THR A 63 -9.32 -8.56 -7.45
C THR A 63 -9.68 -9.39 -6.23
N ASN A 64 -8.81 -10.35 -5.94
CA ASN A 64 -8.86 -11.18 -4.75
C ASN A 64 -7.48 -11.17 -4.07
N LEU A 65 -7.45 -11.55 -2.80
CA LEU A 65 -6.19 -11.78 -2.09
C LEU A 65 -5.63 -13.16 -2.43
N TYR A 66 -4.32 -13.20 -2.69
CA TYR A 66 -3.53 -14.39 -2.94
C TYR A 66 -2.39 -14.48 -1.94
N ALA A 67 -1.88 -15.68 -1.71
CA ALA A 67 -0.75 -15.95 -0.84
C ALA A 67 0.31 -16.75 -1.56
N ALA A 68 1.57 -16.36 -1.38
CA ALA A 68 2.75 -17.13 -1.79
C ALA A 68 3.67 -17.31 -0.57
N GLY A 69 4.14 -18.51 -0.30
CA GLY A 69 5.15 -18.73 0.73
C GLY A 69 6.44 -18.00 0.38
N VAL A 70 7.11 -17.36 1.33
CA VAL A 70 8.41 -16.72 1.13
C VAL A 70 9.48 -17.36 1.99
N ASN A 71 10.70 -17.43 1.47
CA ASN A 71 11.88 -17.84 2.23
C ASN A 71 12.51 -16.63 2.94
N GLY A 72 13.62 -16.84 3.67
CA GLY A 72 14.36 -15.77 4.37
C GLY A 72 14.93 -14.68 3.46
N GLU A 73 14.99 -14.91 2.15
CA GLU A 73 15.42 -13.95 1.12
C GLU A 73 14.22 -13.22 0.47
N LEU A 74 13.01 -13.40 0.97
CA LEU A 74 11.74 -12.94 0.40
C LEU A 74 11.52 -13.41 -1.05
N ILE A 75 11.98 -14.59 -1.41
CA ILE A 75 11.70 -15.19 -2.72
C ILE A 75 10.36 -15.93 -2.63
N PRO A 76 9.33 -15.50 -3.39
CA PRO A 76 8.01 -16.09 -3.30
C PRO A 76 7.95 -17.45 -4.02
N SER A 77 7.11 -18.36 -3.51
CA SER A 77 6.70 -19.59 -4.18
C SER A 77 5.46 -19.37 -5.06
N ASN A 78 4.98 -20.44 -5.70
CA ASN A 78 3.75 -20.36 -6.50
C ASN A 78 2.57 -19.84 -5.66
N PRO A 79 1.83 -18.85 -6.16
CA PRO A 79 0.72 -18.27 -5.42
C PRO A 79 -0.52 -19.17 -5.44
N VAL A 80 -1.26 -19.15 -4.34
CA VAL A 80 -2.57 -19.76 -4.19
C VAL A 80 -3.59 -18.73 -3.73
N ARG A 81 -4.86 -18.93 -4.03
CA ARG A 81 -5.91 -18.04 -3.55
C ARG A 81 -5.92 -18.05 -2.02
N TYR A 82 -5.94 -16.86 -1.43
CA TYR A 82 -6.01 -16.69 0.03
C TYR A 82 -7.39 -17.10 0.56
N ASP A 83 -7.62 -17.03 1.87
CA ASP A 83 -8.82 -17.49 2.55
C ASP A 83 -10.13 -17.05 1.86
N ALA A 84 -11.02 -18.02 1.64
CA ALA A 84 -12.28 -17.78 0.96
C ALA A 84 -13.27 -16.89 1.76
N ASN A 85 -13.08 -16.75 3.08
CA ASN A 85 -13.98 -15.93 3.91
C ASN A 85 -13.72 -14.43 3.74
N VAL A 86 -12.50 -14.05 3.33
CA VAL A 86 -12.17 -12.65 3.05
C VAL A 86 -12.29 -12.30 1.57
N ASN A 87 -12.22 -13.27 0.67
CA ASN A 87 -12.45 -13.07 -0.76
C ASN A 87 -13.94 -13.14 -1.08
N SER A 88 -14.53 -12.04 -1.52
CA SER A 88 -15.93 -11.95 -1.91
C SER A 88 -16.10 -12.00 -3.44
N LYS A 89 -17.22 -11.53 -3.93
CA LYS A 89 -17.49 -11.35 -5.37
C LYS A 89 -17.17 -9.94 -5.90
N PHE A 90 -16.49 -9.12 -5.09
CA PHE A 90 -16.06 -7.77 -5.39
C PHE A 90 -14.55 -7.67 -5.21
N HIS A 91 -13.97 -6.45 -5.34
CA HIS A 91 -12.56 -6.23 -5.11
C HIS A 91 -12.22 -6.39 -3.64
N GLU A 92 -11.22 -7.20 -3.32
CA GLU A 92 -10.45 -7.19 -2.10
C GLU A 92 -9.00 -6.87 -2.44
N ALA A 93 -8.36 -5.99 -1.64
CA ALA A 93 -6.99 -5.57 -1.92
C ALA A 93 -6.25 -5.05 -0.67
N THR A 94 -4.94 -4.87 -0.83
CA THR A 94 -4.01 -4.20 0.09
C THR A 94 -4.22 -4.54 1.56
N PRO A 95 -4.03 -5.81 1.96
CA PRO A 95 -4.15 -6.20 3.34
C PRO A 95 -2.95 -5.68 4.15
N VAL A 96 -3.17 -5.39 5.44
CA VAL A 96 -2.13 -5.23 6.46
C VAL A 96 -2.51 -6.05 7.68
N PHE A 97 -1.53 -6.60 8.36
CA PHE A 97 -1.71 -7.52 9.48
C PHE A 97 -1.09 -6.95 10.74
N THR A 98 -1.68 -7.26 11.89
CA THR A 98 -1.01 -7.08 13.17
C THR A 98 0.19 -8.04 13.28
N ILE A 99 1.17 -7.69 14.10
CA ILE A 99 2.42 -8.45 14.31
C ILE A 99 2.12 -9.89 14.76
N ASP A 100 1.08 -10.07 15.57
CA ASP A 100 0.61 -11.39 16.02
C ASP A 100 -0.12 -12.20 14.93
N GLY A 101 -0.37 -11.61 13.76
CA GLY A 101 -1.07 -12.23 12.64
C GLY A 101 -2.56 -12.51 12.90
N ILE A 102 -3.15 -11.99 13.99
CA ILE A 102 -4.53 -12.29 14.38
C ILE A 102 -5.54 -11.30 13.80
N THR A 103 -5.14 -10.07 13.54
CA THR A 103 -5.99 -9.04 12.94
C THR A 103 -5.50 -8.67 11.55
N MET A 104 -6.42 -8.54 10.61
CA MET A 104 -6.17 -8.05 9.26
C MET A 104 -7.07 -6.86 8.97
N TYR A 105 -6.49 -5.80 8.43
CA TYR A 105 -7.21 -4.70 7.78
C TYR A 105 -7.03 -4.84 6.27
N PHE A 106 -8.09 -4.64 5.50
CA PHE A 106 -8.03 -4.75 4.04
C PHE A 106 -9.11 -3.89 3.40
N ILE A 107 -8.93 -3.53 2.15
CA ILE A 107 -9.97 -2.82 1.41
C ILE A 107 -10.90 -3.81 0.71
N ARG A 108 -12.16 -3.40 0.63
CA ARG A 108 -13.19 -4.01 -0.20
C ARG A 108 -14.11 -2.92 -0.74
N ASN A 109 -14.71 -3.14 -1.89
CA ASN A 109 -15.87 -2.33 -2.28
C ASN A 109 -16.92 -2.35 -1.17
N ASN A 110 -17.72 -1.29 -1.08
CA ASN A 110 -18.81 -1.17 -0.09
C ASN A 110 -19.80 -2.36 -0.20
N TYR A 111 -19.41 -3.48 0.38
CA TYR A 111 -20.17 -4.74 0.39
C TYR A 111 -19.89 -5.53 1.67
N LEU A 112 -20.93 -5.76 2.44
CA LEU A 112 -20.90 -6.56 3.67
C LEU A 112 -22.24 -7.30 3.83
N ASP A 113 -22.21 -8.56 4.28
CA ASP A 113 -23.39 -9.40 4.59
C ASP A 113 -24.44 -9.41 3.47
N GLY A 114 -23.98 -9.53 2.23
CA GLY A 114 -24.88 -9.59 1.08
C GLY A 114 -25.38 -8.24 0.59
N LYS A 115 -25.14 -7.15 1.32
CA LYS A 115 -25.60 -5.79 1.00
C LYS A 115 -24.51 -4.99 0.31
N LYS A 116 -24.87 -4.29 -0.76
CA LYS A 116 -24.01 -3.39 -1.51
C LYS A 116 -24.43 -1.94 -1.27
N GLY A 117 -23.51 -1.15 -0.71
CA GLY A 117 -23.69 0.29 -0.57
C GLY A 117 -23.26 1.06 -1.84
N LYS A 118 -23.84 2.23 -2.03
CA LYS A 118 -23.52 3.16 -3.13
C LYS A 118 -23.64 4.59 -2.63
N ASP A 119 -22.88 5.48 -3.29
CA ASP A 119 -23.03 6.92 -3.14
C ASP A 119 -24.27 7.47 -3.89
N ALA A 120 -24.45 8.79 -3.87
CA ALA A 120 -25.51 9.48 -4.58
C ALA A 120 -25.45 9.29 -6.12
N ASN A 121 -24.26 9.07 -6.67
CA ASN A 121 -24.00 8.81 -8.09
C ASN A 121 -24.12 7.32 -8.46
N LYS A 122 -24.56 6.48 -7.53
CA LYS A 122 -24.66 5.02 -7.69
C LYS A 122 -23.31 4.29 -7.84
N VAL A 123 -22.21 4.94 -7.46
CA VAL A 123 -20.87 4.35 -7.42
C VAL A 123 -20.69 3.56 -6.12
N THR A 124 -20.01 2.41 -6.21
CA THR A 124 -19.66 1.59 -5.06
C THR A 124 -18.22 1.91 -4.68
N LEU A 125 -18.05 2.71 -3.63
CA LEU A 125 -16.77 3.22 -3.16
C LEU A 125 -16.00 2.17 -2.34
N LEU A 126 -14.72 2.43 -2.10
CA LEU A 126 -13.83 1.57 -1.32
C LEU A 126 -14.01 1.86 0.18
N LYS A 127 -13.92 0.81 0.98
CA LYS A 127 -13.93 0.87 2.44
C LYS A 127 -12.87 -0.03 3.03
N ILE A 128 -12.36 0.35 4.20
CA ILE A 128 -11.48 -0.52 4.98
C ILE A 128 -12.35 -1.40 5.89
N TYR A 129 -12.04 -2.67 5.88
CA TYR A 129 -12.64 -3.70 6.74
C TYR A 129 -11.58 -4.28 7.67
N LYS A 130 -12.03 -4.77 8.81
CA LYS A 130 -11.25 -5.52 9.77
C LYS A 130 -11.76 -6.96 9.82
N ALA A 131 -10.84 -7.93 9.86
CA ALA A 131 -11.15 -9.33 10.10
C ALA A 131 -10.27 -9.88 11.23
N THR A 132 -10.73 -10.93 11.90
CA THR A 132 -10.00 -11.61 12.98
C THR A 132 -9.76 -13.07 12.62
N LEU A 133 -8.56 -13.57 12.86
CA LEU A 133 -8.20 -14.97 12.65
C LEU A 133 -8.65 -15.80 13.86
N VAL A 134 -9.55 -16.75 13.63
CA VAL A 134 -10.03 -17.68 14.67
C VAL A 134 -10.00 -19.10 14.09
N ASN A 135 -9.31 -20.02 14.76
CA ASN A 135 -9.14 -21.41 14.32
C ASN A 135 -8.64 -21.53 12.86
N ASN A 136 -7.63 -20.73 12.49
CA ASN A 136 -7.04 -20.64 11.15
C ASN A 136 -8.04 -20.21 10.05
N ARG A 137 -9.08 -19.48 10.40
CA ARG A 137 -10.03 -18.89 9.45
C ARG A 137 -10.26 -17.43 9.76
N TRP A 138 -10.27 -16.60 8.76
CA TRP A 138 -10.64 -15.20 8.87
C TRP A 138 -12.15 -15.09 9.09
N THR A 139 -12.55 -14.46 10.17
CA THR A 139 -13.94 -14.30 10.60
C THR A 139 -14.19 -12.87 11.08
N ASN A 140 -15.43 -12.58 11.51
CA ASN A 140 -15.79 -11.30 12.10
C ASN A 140 -15.41 -10.10 11.20
N VAL A 141 -15.68 -10.23 9.90
CA VAL A 141 -15.43 -9.10 8.97
C VAL A 141 -16.38 -7.96 9.34
N THR A 142 -15.80 -6.82 9.74
CA THR A 142 -16.52 -5.63 10.15
C THR A 142 -16.03 -4.40 9.41
N GLU A 143 -16.92 -3.48 9.12
CA GLU A 143 -16.60 -2.16 8.56
C GLU A 143 -16.01 -1.25 9.63
N LEU A 144 -14.97 -0.47 9.30
CA LEU A 144 -14.42 0.50 10.24
C LEU A 144 -15.36 1.73 10.37
N PRO A 145 -15.47 2.32 11.58
CA PRO A 145 -16.49 3.34 11.87
C PRO A 145 -16.31 4.67 11.14
N PHE A 146 -15.10 4.96 10.66
CA PHE A 146 -14.77 6.19 9.93
C PHE A 146 -14.90 6.07 8.40
N ASN A 147 -15.40 4.94 7.89
CA ASN A 147 -15.79 4.81 6.49
C ASN A 147 -17.08 5.58 6.18
N SER A 148 -17.35 5.78 4.90
CA SER A 148 -18.58 6.44 4.43
C SER A 148 -19.11 5.78 3.15
N ASN A 149 -20.36 6.06 2.82
CA ASN A 149 -20.91 5.78 1.50
C ASN A 149 -20.60 6.88 0.47
N ASN A 150 -20.09 8.04 0.91
CA ASN A 150 -19.92 9.23 0.09
C ASN A 150 -18.47 9.53 -0.30
N PHE A 151 -17.51 8.81 0.27
CA PHE A 151 -16.08 8.88 -0.05
C PHE A 151 -15.41 7.52 0.13
N SER A 152 -14.27 7.33 -0.51
CA SER A 152 -13.44 6.15 -0.37
C SER A 152 -12.50 6.25 0.83
N THR A 153 -12.23 5.11 1.44
CA THR A 153 -11.18 4.92 2.44
C THR A 153 -10.41 3.66 2.04
N ALA A 154 -9.11 3.77 1.79
CA ALA A 154 -8.33 2.71 1.15
C ALA A 154 -6.90 2.62 1.68
N HIS A 155 -6.19 1.55 1.32
CA HIS A 155 -4.77 1.32 1.55
C HIS A 155 -4.36 1.48 3.02
N PRO A 156 -4.85 0.61 3.92
CA PRO A 156 -4.49 0.66 5.34
C PRO A 156 -3.01 0.30 5.56
N ALA A 157 -2.37 0.99 6.53
CA ALA A 157 -1.04 0.66 7.03
C ALA A 157 -1.00 0.85 8.55
N LEU A 158 -0.33 -0.03 9.28
CA LEU A 158 -0.19 0.06 10.73
C LEU A 158 1.14 0.73 11.11
N SER A 159 1.13 1.51 12.18
CA SER A 159 2.36 1.90 12.87
C SER A 159 3.04 0.68 13.52
N PRO A 160 4.36 0.72 13.78
CA PRO A 160 5.06 -0.40 14.41
C PRO A 160 4.54 -0.80 15.79
N ASP A 161 3.96 0.13 16.53
CA ASP A 161 3.32 -0.10 17.84
C ASP A 161 1.84 -0.50 17.73
N GLU A 162 1.31 -0.56 16.49
CA GLU A 162 -0.09 -0.90 16.18
C GLU A 162 -1.14 0.04 16.81
N GLN A 163 -0.72 1.22 17.29
CA GLN A 163 -1.63 2.20 17.89
C GLN A 163 -2.14 3.24 16.90
N THR A 164 -1.63 3.23 15.67
CA THR A 164 -2.05 4.15 14.60
C THR A 164 -2.32 3.38 13.32
N LEU A 165 -3.46 3.64 12.69
CA LEU A 165 -3.78 3.18 11.34
C LEU A 165 -3.69 4.37 10.38
N TYR A 166 -2.79 4.26 9.40
CA TYR A 166 -2.67 5.18 8.27
C TYR A 166 -3.52 4.68 7.11
N PHE A 167 -4.04 5.58 6.30
CA PHE A 167 -4.85 5.22 5.14
C PHE A 167 -5.00 6.39 4.16
N ALA A 168 -5.38 6.11 2.93
CA ALA A 168 -5.75 7.11 1.92
C ALA A 168 -7.26 7.35 1.89
N SER A 169 -7.69 8.58 1.62
CA SER A 169 -9.11 8.93 1.49
C SER A 169 -9.33 10.21 0.68
N ASP A 170 -10.43 10.25 -0.07
CA ASP A 170 -10.96 11.43 -0.77
C ASP A 170 -12.12 12.09 0.02
N ARG A 171 -12.11 11.98 1.36
CA ARG A 171 -13.12 12.52 2.26
C ARG A 171 -13.14 14.05 2.24
N PRO A 172 -14.27 14.71 2.66
CA PRO A 172 -14.30 16.15 2.82
C PRO A 172 -13.17 16.68 3.71
N GLY A 173 -12.51 17.73 3.25
CA GLY A 173 -11.32 18.30 3.91
C GLY A 173 -9.98 17.79 3.36
N THR A 174 -9.99 16.96 2.34
CA THR A 174 -8.82 16.57 1.53
C THR A 174 -8.27 17.79 0.79
N ILE A 175 -6.93 17.90 0.73
CA ILE A 175 -6.21 18.98 0.03
C ILE A 175 -6.25 18.75 -1.47
N GLY A 176 -5.99 17.51 -1.88
CA GLY A 176 -5.91 17.07 -3.29
C GLY A 176 -7.05 16.18 -3.73
N GLN A 177 -6.70 15.20 -4.56
CA GLN A 177 -7.65 14.18 -5.05
C GLN A 177 -7.86 13.08 -4.03
N SER A 178 -6.78 12.63 -3.37
CA SER A 178 -6.81 11.79 -2.17
C SER A 178 -5.62 12.11 -1.29
N ASP A 179 -5.85 12.16 0.01
CA ASP A 179 -4.84 12.48 1.01
C ASP A 179 -4.57 11.27 1.90
N LEU A 180 -3.39 11.27 2.53
CA LEU A 180 -3.10 10.38 3.64
C LEU A 180 -3.65 10.95 4.94
N TYR A 181 -4.27 10.06 5.70
CA TYR A 181 -4.85 10.28 7.02
C TYR A 181 -4.28 9.28 8.02
N LYS A 182 -4.37 9.61 9.29
CA LYS A 182 -4.13 8.69 10.41
C LYS A 182 -5.28 8.68 11.38
N VAL A 183 -5.48 7.55 12.07
CA VAL A 183 -6.45 7.40 13.14
C VAL A 183 -5.84 6.59 14.27
N ALA A 184 -6.08 7.00 15.52
CA ALA A 184 -5.64 6.23 16.68
C ALA A 184 -6.45 4.93 16.82
N ILE A 185 -5.79 3.85 17.18
CA ILE A 185 -6.39 2.58 17.60
C ILE A 185 -6.29 2.52 19.13
N ASN A 186 -7.43 2.63 19.81
CA ASN A 186 -7.48 2.61 21.25
C ASN A 186 -7.33 1.17 21.81
N SER A 187 -6.83 1.04 23.02
CA SER A 187 -6.61 -0.25 23.68
C SER A 187 -7.89 -1.10 23.85
N ASN A 188 -9.06 -0.46 23.84
CA ASN A 188 -10.37 -1.13 23.85
C ASN A 188 -10.86 -1.54 22.45
N GLY A 189 -10.05 -1.37 21.40
CA GLY A 189 -10.37 -1.70 20.02
C GLY A 189 -11.26 -0.70 19.29
N THR A 190 -11.54 0.46 19.88
CA THR A 190 -12.20 1.58 19.20
C THR A 190 -11.20 2.46 18.46
N TYR A 191 -11.69 3.38 17.64
CA TYR A 191 -10.86 4.28 16.82
C TYR A 191 -11.15 5.73 17.22
N GLY A 192 -10.10 6.55 17.10
CA GLY A 192 -10.23 8.01 17.21
C GLY A 192 -10.86 8.64 15.96
N GLU A 193 -10.80 9.97 15.88
CA GLU A 193 -11.17 10.71 14.68
C GLU A 193 -10.03 10.71 13.67
N PRO A 194 -10.30 10.55 12.37
CA PRO A 194 -9.29 10.67 11.32
C PRO A 194 -8.66 12.07 11.27
N ILE A 195 -7.35 12.12 11.22
CA ILE A 195 -6.54 13.33 11.13
C ILE A 195 -5.80 13.32 9.80
N ASN A 196 -5.97 14.38 8.98
CA ASN A 196 -5.19 14.60 7.76
C ASN A 196 -3.72 14.81 8.11
N LEU A 197 -2.78 14.21 7.35
CA LEU A 197 -1.35 14.33 7.62
C LEU A 197 -0.78 15.73 7.31
N GLY A 198 -1.56 16.60 6.64
CA GLY A 198 -1.19 17.99 6.35
C GLY A 198 -0.39 18.17 5.07
N VAL A 199 -0.10 19.44 4.76
CA VAL A 199 0.54 19.88 3.51
C VAL A 199 2.02 19.47 3.39
N GLU A 200 2.63 18.98 4.46
CA GLU A 200 3.99 18.44 4.44
C GLU A 200 4.04 17.08 3.72
N ILE A 201 2.92 16.35 3.75
CA ILE A 201 2.79 15.03 3.14
C ILE A 201 1.84 15.08 1.94
N ASN A 202 0.70 15.74 2.09
CA ASN A 202 -0.37 15.75 1.10
C ASN A 202 -0.26 16.96 0.15
N THR A 203 -0.53 16.72 -1.12
CA THR A 203 -0.44 17.69 -2.21
C THR A 203 -1.80 17.91 -2.86
N GLU A 204 -1.84 18.67 -3.97
CA GLU A 204 -3.04 18.77 -4.81
C GLU A 204 -3.27 17.50 -5.67
N GLY A 205 -2.33 16.57 -5.68
CA GLY A 205 -2.41 15.29 -6.37
C GLY A 205 -3.09 14.20 -5.55
N ARG A 206 -2.62 13.00 -5.70
CA ARG A 206 -3.04 11.82 -4.93
C ARG A 206 -1.89 11.33 -4.08
N GLU A 207 -2.12 11.20 -2.79
CA GLU A 207 -1.27 10.45 -1.88
C GLU A 207 -2.00 9.16 -1.49
N THR A 208 -1.30 8.03 -1.63
CA THR A 208 -1.92 6.71 -1.51
C THR A 208 -0.90 5.64 -1.11
N PHE A 209 -1.34 4.41 -0.84
CA PHE A 209 -0.51 3.27 -0.48
C PHE A 209 0.52 3.56 0.63
N PRO A 210 0.12 4.08 1.79
CA PRO A 210 1.06 4.25 2.89
C PRO A 210 1.61 2.92 3.38
N PHE A 211 2.85 2.93 3.84
CA PHE A 211 3.50 1.82 4.53
C PHE A 211 4.45 2.38 5.59
N VAL A 212 4.46 1.83 6.80
CA VAL A 212 5.35 2.27 7.87
C VAL A 212 6.28 1.13 8.26
N THR A 213 7.59 1.39 8.22
CA THR A 213 8.62 0.45 8.64
C THR A 213 8.78 0.39 10.16
N LYS A 214 9.40 -0.66 10.69
CA LYS A 214 9.71 -0.82 12.13
C LYS A 214 10.52 0.34 12.72
N ASP A 215 11.33 1.02 11.91
CA ASP A 215 12.14 2.17 12.29
C ASP A 215 11.45 3.53 12.04
N ASN A 216 10.11 3.53 11.90
CA ASN A 216 9.28 4.71 11.72
C ASN A 216 9.59 5.53 10.45
N GLN A 217 9.88 4.87 9.33
CA GLN A 217 9.85 5.51 8.03
C GLN A 217 8.45 5.32 7.43
N LEU A 218 7.81 6.40 7.01
CA LEU A 218 6.58 6.36 6.22
C LEU A 218 6.96 6.37 4.74
N TYR A 219 6.56 5.34 4.02
CA TYR A 219 6.57 5.28 2.56
C TYR A 219 5.16 5.48 2.03
N PHE A 220 5.03 6.14 0.89
CA PHE A 220 3.74 6.34 0.23
C PHE A 220 3.94 6.59 -1.26
N ALA A 221 2.90 6.44 -2.05
CA ALA A 221 2.91 6.78 -3.47
C ALA A 221 2.18 8.12 -3.69
N SER A 222 2.74 8.97 -4.54
CA SER A 222 2.14 10.27 -4.90
C SER A 222 2.36 10.62 -6.36
N ASP A 223 1.38 11.28 -6.98
CA ASP A 223 1.47 11.93 -8.29
C ASP A 223 1.50 13.46 -8.19
N GLY A 224 1.53 14.00 -6.97
CA GLY A 224 1.59 15.44 -6.72
C GLY A 224 2.97 15.93 -6.30
N HIS A 225 3.79 15.11 -5.65
CA HIS A 225 5.20 15.40 -5.39
C HIS A 225 6.04 15.29 -6.67
N PRO A 226 7.15 16.05 -6.79
CA PRO A 226 8.05 15.96 -7.94
C PRO A 226 8.65 14.56 -8.11
N GLY A 227 8.31 13.88 -9.19
CA GLY A 227 8.69 12.49 -9.47
C GLY A 227 9.13 12.24 -10.91
N LEU A 228 9.19 10.99 -11.31
CA LEU A 228 9.61 10.54 -12.65
C LEU A 228 8.42 10.14 -13.54
N GLY A 229 7.30 9.74 -12.92
CA GLY A 229 6.17 9.15 -13.62
C GLY A 229 4.81 9.67 -13.18
N GLY A 230 3.87 8.77 -13.09
CA GLY A 230 2.55 9.00 -12.49
C GLY A 230 2.64 8.94 -10.96
N LEU A 231 2.27 7.82 -10.37
CA LEU A 231 2.56 7.58 -8.97
C LEU A 231 4.03 7.21 -8.81
N ASP A 232 4.74 7.94 -7.95
CA ASP A 232 6.10 7.62 -7.51
C ASP A 232 6.13 7.34 -6.02
N VAL A 233 7.06 6.51 -5.56
CA VAL A 233 7.28 6.19 -4.15
C VAL A 233 8.12 7.27 -3.49
N PHE A 234 7.64 7.78 -2.36
CA PHE A 234 8.30 8.76 -1.51
C PHE A 234 8.45 8.21 -0.09
N THR A 235 9.40 8.77 0.64
CA THR A 235 9.63 8.41 2.04
C THR A 235 9.83 9.64 2.92
N THR A 236 9.43 9.53 4.17
CA THR A 236 9.71 10.53 5.22
C THR A 236 9.85 9.86 6.57
N LYS A 237 10.61 10.49 7.48
CA LYS A 237 10.72 10.04 8.86
C LYS A 237 9.51 10.49 9.68
N ILE A 238 8.92 9.59 10.45
CA ILE A 238 7.98 9.93 11.52
C ILE A 238 8.80 10.20 12.77
N ASN A 239 8.75 11.44 13.27
CA ASN A 239 9.45 11.85 14.49
C ASN A 239 8.71 11.38 15.75
N ASN A 240 9.40 11.39 16.91
CA ASN A 240 8.80 10.94 18.18
C ASN A 240 7.62 11.79 18.65
N ASP A 241 7.51 13.02 18.20
CA ASP A 241 6.38 13.93 18.48
C ASP A 241 5.21 13.77 17.48
N GLY A 242 5.37 12.86 16.50
CA GLY A 242 4.38 12.57 15.47
C GLY A 242 4.38 13.53 14.28
N SER A 243 5.35 14.47 14.23
CA SER A 243 5.64 15.28 13.04
C SER A 243 6.39 14.47 11.98
N PHE A 244 6.48 15.01 10.77
CA PHE A 244 7.19 14.37 9.65
C PHE A 244 8.50 15.12 9.34
N GLY A 245 9.48 14.39 8.85
CA GLY A 245 10.69 14.93 8.27
C GLY A 245 10.46 15.44 6.85
N GLU A 246 11.54 15.76 6.15
CA GLU A 246 11.51 16.09 4.73
C GLU A 246 11.01 14.86 3.93
N VAL A 247 10.22 15.11 2.89
CA VAL A 247 9.77 14.09 1.94
C VAL A 247 10.83 13.92 0.86
N GLU A 248 11.35 12.71 0.74
CA GLU A 248 12.39 12.35 -0.23
C GLU A 248 11.78 11.40 -1.29
N ASN A 249 12.14 11.58 -2.58
CA ASN A 249 11.84 10.60 -3.62
C ASN A 249 12.75 9.38 -3.45
N ASP A 250 12.20 8.17 -3.58
CA ASP A 250 12.94 6.92 -3.28
C ASP A 250 13.93 6.49 -4.39
N GLY A 251 14.01 7.24 -5.49
CA GLY A 251 15.02 7.08 -6.53
C GLY A 251 14.57 6.28 -7.75
N ALA A 252 15.41 6.35 -8.79
CA ALA A 252 15.04 5.91 -10.14
C ALA A 252 14.95 4.40 -10.37
N GLU A 253 15.44 3.56 -9.46
CA GLU A 253 15.24 2.11 -9.61
C GLU A 253 13.84 1.69 -9.16
N VAL A 254 13.36 2.24 -8.03
CA VAL A 254 12.00 2.00 -7.55
C VAL A 254 11.03 2.79 -8.40
N ASN A 255 11.30 4.06 -8.64
CA ASN A 255 10.46 4.93 -9.45
C ASN A 255 10.83 4.88 -10.93
N SER A 256 9.85 4.95 -11.80
CA SER A 256 9.95 4.86 -13.26
C SER A 256 9.08 5.94 -13.92
N PRO A 257 9.11 6.10 -15.26
CA PRO A 257 8.17 6.98 -15.97
C PRO A 257 6.70 6.49 -15.96
N LYS A 258 6.36 5.49 -15.14
CA LYS A 258 5.04 4.89 -15.00
C LYS A 258 4.53 5.06 -13.57
N ASP A 259 3.52 4.32 -13.17
CA ASP A 259 3.06 4.28 -11.78
C ASP A 259 3.89 3.26 -10.98
N ASP A 260 4.42 3.71 -9.84
CA ASP A 260 5.16 2.90 -8.89
C ASP A 260 4.54 3.10 -7.50
N PHE A 261 4.10 2.02 -6.85
CA PHE A 261 3.27 2.11 -5.64
C PHE A 261 3.30 0.82 -4.80
N GLY A 262 2.59 0.79 -3.67
CA GLY A 262 2.43 -0.42 -2.86
C GLY A 262 3.75 -0.96 -2.31
N TYR A 263 4.62 -0.04 -1.87
CA TYR A 263 5.94 -0.34 -1.33
C TYR A 263 5.84 -1.05 0.02
N TYR A 264 6.65 -2.10 0.19
CA TYR A 264 6.86 -2.85 1.42
C TYR A 264 8.35 -3.11 1.59
N ARG A 265 8.90 -2.87 2.77
CA ARG A 265 10.30 -3.13 3.12
C ARG A 265 10.41 -3.83 4.46
N ASP A 266 11.19 -4.90 4.49
CA ASP A 266 11.77 -5.45 5.71
C ASP A 266 13.12 -4.76 5.96
N SER A 267 13.16 -3.88 6.96
CA SER A 267 14.35 -3.09 7.29
C SER A 267 15.47 -3.91 7.93
N GLU A 268 15.20 -5.13 8.43
CA GLU A 268 16.20 -5.99 9.04
C GLU A 268 17.10 -6.67 7.98
N ILE A 269 16.51 -7.00 6.83
CA ILE A 269 17.23 -7.66 5.72
C ILE A 269 17.41 -6.77 4.49
N ASN A 270 16.93 -5.52 4.54
CA ASN A 270 17.00 -4.55 3.44
C ASN A 270 16.41 -5.07 2.12
N LYS A 271 15.30 -5.80 2.20
CA LYS A 271 14.58 -6.37 1.06
C LYS A 271 13.10 -6.03 1.13
N GLY A 272 12.44 -6.09 0.00
CA GLY A 272 11.03 -5.79 -0.03
C GLY A 272 10.41 -5.97 -1.41
N PHE A 273 9.23 -5.40 -1.55
CA PHE A 273 8.42 -5.45 -2.76
C PHE A 273 7.85 -4.07 -3.05
N PHE A 274 7.56 -3.82 -4.31
CA PHE A 274 6.72 -2.72 -4.75
C PHE A 274 5.95 -3.15 -6.00
N SER A 275 4.96 -2.38 -6.38
CA SER A 275 4.14 -2.63 -7.55
C SER A 275 4.39 -1.59 -8.61
N SER A 276 4.37 -1.97 -9.88
CA SER A 276 4.62 -1.06 -10.99
C SER A 276 3.93 -1.52 -12.26
N ASN A 277 3.47 -0.56 -13.07
CA ASN A 277 3.00 -0.80 -14.42
C ASN A 277 4.06 -0.44 -15.48
N ARG A 278 5.36 -0.53 -15.10
CA ARG A 278 6.49 -0.24 -15.98
C ARG A 278 6.57 -1.17 -17.17
N ASP A 279 7.19 -0.69 -18.23
CA ASP A 279 7.38 -1.48 -19.46
C ASP A 279 8.21 -2.75 -19.16
N GLY A 280 7.85 -3.86 -19.82
CA GLY A 280 8.51 -5.15 -19.64
C GLY A 280 7.90 -6.05 -18.57
N GLY A 281 6.81 -5.61 -17.92
CA GLY A 281 5.99 -6.43 -17.03
C GLY A 281 5.18 -7.50 -17.76
N LEU A 282 4.45 -8.33 -17.02
CA LEU A 282 3.58 -9.38 -17.53
C LEU A 282 2.11 -8.95 -17.62
N GLY A 283 1.66 -8.16 -16.63
CA GLY A 283 0.28 -7.72 -16.48
C GLY A 283 0.12 -6.20 -16.60
N SER A 284 -1.04 -5.72 -16.14
CA SER A 284 -1.32 -4.28 -16.04
C SER A 284 -0.48 -3.64 -14.94
N ASP A 285 -0.41 -4.31 -13.78
CA ASP A 285 0.49 -4.01 -12.68
C ASP A 285 1.23 -5.29 -12.31
N ASP A 286 2.49 -5.19 -11.98
CA ASP A 286 3.33 -6.30 -11.58
C ASP A 286 4.03 -6.00 -10.25
N ILE A 287 4.23 -7.04 -9.43
CA ILE A 287 5.02 -6.97 -8.21
C ILE A 287 6.48 -7.21 -8.55
N TYR A 288 7.34 -6.29 -8.12
CA TYR A 288 8.77 -6.37 -8.18
C TYR A 288 9.34 -6.59 -6.79
N ARG A 289 10.40 -7.38 -6.71
CA ARG A 289 11.20 -7.59 -5.50
C ARG A 289 12.46 -6.73 -5.59
N PHE A 290 12.89 -6.19 -4.47
CA PHE A 290 14.14 -5.44 -4.41
C PHE A 290 15.04 -5.90 -3.26
N THR A 291 16.32 -5.59 -3.42
CA THR A 291 17.31 -5.53 -2.35
C THR A 291 17.88 -4.12 -2.33
N SER A 292 17.88 -3.47 -1.17
CA SER A 292 18.46 -2.13 -1.03
C SER A 292 19.79 -2.18 -0.28
N LYS A 293 20.68 -1.25 -0.62
CA LYS A 293 21.87 -0.95 0.19
C LYS A 293 21.48 0.07 1.26
N ASP A 294 22.19 0.08 2.38
CA ASP A 294 22.04 1.15 3.35
C ASP A 294 22.43 2.48 2.71
N LYS A 295 21.57 3.50 2.85
CA LYS A 295 21.92 4.86 2.46
C LYS A 295 23.04 5.33 3.40
N CYS A 296 24.30 5.33 2.94
CA CYS A 296 25.40 5.90 3.69
C CYS A 296 25.24 7.43 3.74
N LYS A 297 24.65 7.96 4.82
CA LYS A 297 24.67 9.39 5.11
C LYS A 297 26.10 9.76 5.56
N GLN A 298 26.97 10.18 4.63
CA GLN A 298 28.22 10.83 4.99
C GLN A 298 27.91 12.26 5.47
N ILE A 299 28.02 12.47 6.78
CA ILE A 299 28.00 13.84 7.34
C ILE A 299 29.40 14.42 7.14
N LEU A 300 29.61 15.21 6.10
CA LEU A 300 30.81 16.04 5.94
C LEU A 300 30.72 17.21 6.93
N LYS A 301 31.42 17.11 8.07
CA LYS A 301 31.66 18.27 8.94
C LYS A 301 32.89 19.03 8.41
N GLY A 302 32.67 20.09 7.64
CA GLY A 302 33.71 21.05 7.26
C GLY A 302 33.69 22.25 8.20
N ILE A 303 34.84 22.64 8.72
CA ILE A 303 35.02 23.96 9.32
C ILE A 303 35.36 24.90 8.15
N VAL A 304 34.48 25.87 7.89
CA VAL A 304 34.79 26.96 6.94
C VAL A 304 35.63 27.96 7.73
N THR A 305 36.90 28.10 7.37
CA THR A 305 37.82 29.13 7.87
C THR A 305 37.82 30.29 6.92
#